data_d7a11e1d95f0a9babb60899c4b43336d
#
_entry.id   d7a11e1d95f0a9babb60899c4b43336d
#
_cell.length_a   1.000
_cell.length_b   1.000
_cell.length_c   1.000
_cell.angle_alpha   90.00
_cell.angle_beta   90.00
_cell.angle_gamma   90.00
#
_symmetry.space_group_name_H-M   'P 1'
#
loop_
_entity.id
_entity.type
_entity.pdbx_description
1 polymer ?
#
loop_
_entity_poly.entity_id
_entity_poly.type
_entity_poly.pdbx_seq_one_letter_code
_entity_poly.pdbx_strand_id
1 'polypeptide(L)'
;LRLSSIVLEMKRIVDSGALGKLTMVQAINNVPYGSVYYHSWYRDPSQTGGLFLQKTTHDIDYINFLTGERPVSVCAKTAKLHFKGDRPAGLHCPDCPDYRTCSESSYVVKNVLKEDVQGDACCFAVDTGNEDGASAIFTTASGILISYNQNFTVKKNAGRRGCRLIGTKGSAEFDFYTAQIRHDDYLEPQTIEHKFTFPPGAHFGG
;
A
#
# COMPACT_ATOMS: atom_id res chain seq x y z
N LEU A 1 -0.20 5.07 11.33
CA LEU A 1 -1.49 4.73 10.69
C LEU A 1 -2.46 4.02 11.63
N ARG A 2 -1.99 3.14 12.54
CA ARG A 2 -2.89 2.37 13.44
C ARG A 2 -3.74 3.22 14.38
N LEU A 3 -3.37 4.48 14.62
CA LEU A 3 -4.13 5.43 15.44
C LEU A 3 -5.04 6.36 14.61
N SER A 4 -5.14 6.14 13.30
CA SER A 4 -6.11 6.86 12.48
C SER A 4 -7.54 6.48 12.83
N SER A 5 -8.48 7.42 12.67
CA SER A 5 -9.89 7.20 13.02
C SER A 5 -10.50 5.98 12.35
N ILE A 6 -10.14 5.73 11.10
CA ILE A 6 -10.64 4.57 10.34
C ILE A 6 -10.14 3.24 10.91
N VAL A 7 -8.86 3.16 11.31
CA VAL A 7 -8.29 1.93 11.91
C VAL A 7 -8.83 1.72 13.32
N LEU A 8 -9.01 2.79 14.11
CA LEU A 8 -9.62 2.70 15.43
C LEU A 8 -11.07 2.22 15.36
N GLU A 9 -11.85 2.67 14.38
CA GLU A 9 -13.21 2.16 14.17
C GLU A 9 -13.21 0.68 13.72
N MET A 10 -12.30 0.29 12.81
CA MET A 10 -12.13 -1.13 12.48
C MET A 10 -11.79 -1.97 13.72
N LYS A 11 -10.92 -1.46 14.60
CA LYS A 11 -10.60 -2.13 15.86
C LYS A 11 -11.83 -2.27 16.76
N ARG A 12 -12.66 -1.22 16.86
CA ARG A 12 -13.91 -1.27 17.61
C ARG A 12 -14.87 -2.34 17.07
N ILE A 13 -14.98 -2.48 15.75
CA ILE A 13 -15.80 -3.53 15.12
C ILE A 13 -15.26 -4.93 15.49
N VAL A 14 -13.95 -5.14 15.43
CA VAL A 14 -13.32 -6.40 15.82
C VAL A 14 -13.57 -6.70 17.30
N ASP A 15 -13.31 -5.74 18.19
CA ASP A 15 -13.41 -5.90 19.64
C ASP A 15 -14.84 -6.09 20.12
N SER A 16 -15.84 -5.61 19.39
CA SER A 16 -17.26 -5.85 19.68
C SER A 16 -17.66 -7.33 19.48
N GLY A 17 -16.82 -8.13 18.81
CA GLY A 17 -17.14 -9.51 18.45
C GLY A 17 -18.08 -9.65 17.26
N ALA A 18 -18.41 -8.56 16.57
CA ALA A 18 -19.30 -8.56 15.42
C ALA A 18 -18.81 -9.48 14.28
N LEU A 19 -17.48 -9.59 14.10
CA LEU A 19 -16.92 -10.49 13.09
C LEU A 19 -16.79 -11.94 13.58
N GLY A 20 -17.00 -12.22 14.87
CA GLY A 20 -16.70 -13.51 15.46
C GLY A 20 -15.20 -13.80 15.50
N LYS A 21 -14.79 -15.07 15.37
CA LYS A 21 -13.38 -15.46 15.29
C LYS A 21 -12.81 -15.08 13.92
N LEU A 22 -11.75 -14.30 13.89
CA LEU A 22 -11.05 -13.97 12.64
C LEU A 22 -10.38 -15.22 12.04
N THR A 23 -10.52 -15.40 10.74
CA THR A 23 -9.97 -16.52 9.98
C THR A 23 -8.98 -16.08 8.90
N MET A 24 -9.22 -14.89 8.31
CA MET A 24 -8.40 -14.38 7.20
C MET A 24 -8.33 -12.86 7.20
N VAL A 25 -7.19 -12.33 6.73
CA VAL A 25 -7.00 -10.93 6.39
C VAL A 25 -6.52 -10.83 4.94
N GLN A 26 -7.15 -9.98 4.15
CA GLN A 26 -6.74 -9.64 2.80
C GLN A 26 -6.31 -8.17 2.79
N ALA A 27 -5.03 -7.91 2.65
CA ALA A 27 -4.49 -6.55 2.73
C ALA A 27 -3.82 -6.14 1.41
N ILE A 28 -3.89 -4.85 1.12
CA ILE A 28 -3.43 -4.28 -0.14
C ILE A 28 -2.82 -2.90 0.08
N ASN A 29 -1.75 -2.60 -0.68
CA ASN A 29 -1.17 -1.27 -0.79
C ASN A 29 -0.75 -0.99 -2.24
N ASN A 30 -1.67 -0.51 -3.06
CA ASN A 30 -1.43 -0.04 -4.42
C ASN A 30 -1.12 1.45 -4.37
N VAL A 31 0.15 1.81 -4.51
CA VAL A 31 0.67 3.17 -4.36
C VAL A 31 0.53 3.93 -5.68
N PRO A 32 -0.39 4.93 -5.80
CA PRO A 32 -0.65 5.60 -7.08
C PRO A 32 0.40 6.64 -7.48
N TYR A 33 1.31 6.95 -6.58
CA TYR A 33 2.43 7.89 -6.77
C TYR A 33 3.79 7.16 -6.78
N GLY A 34 3.83 5.98 -7.40
CA GLY A 34 5.03 5.12 -7.41
C GLY A 34 6.27 5.81 -7.96
N SER A 35 6.14 6.65 -8.99
CA SER A 35 7.26 7.37 -9.59
C SER A 35 8.10 8.17 -8.58
N VAL A 36 7.51 8.71 -7.51
CA VAL A 36 8.22 9.41 -6.43
C VAL A 36 9.36 8.55 -5.85
N TYR A 37 9.12 7.26 -5.68
CA TYR A 37 10.10 6.33 -5.11
C TYR A 37 11.25 6.00 -6.05
N TYR A 38 11.04 6.09 -7.35
CA TYR A 38 12.03 5.72 -8.36
C TYR A 38 12.79 6.91 -8.94
N HIS A 39 12.39 8.15 -8.64
CA HIS A 39 13.11 9.37 -8.98
C HIS A 39 14.03 9.89 -7.90
N SER A 40 13.90 9.40 -6.66
CA SER A 40 14.64 9.87 -5.49
C SER A 40 15.53 8.77 -4.89
N TRP A 41 16.12 9.07 -3.76
CA TRP A 41 16.97 8.14 -3.00
C TRP A 41 16.26 6.82 -2.62
N TYR A 42 14.93 6.82 -2.57
CA TYR A 42 14.14 5.59 -2.33
C TYR A 42 14.38 4.48 -3.34
N ARG A 43 14.93 4.78 -4.51
CA ARG A 43 15.29 3.79 -5.54
C ARG A 43 16.47 2.90 -5.15
N ASP A 44 17.26 3.32 -4.16
CA ASP A 44 18.47 2.63 -3.72
C ASP A 44 18.16 1.62 -2.59
N PRO A 45 18.27 0.30 -2.85
CA PRO A 45 18.01 -0.71 -1.85
C PRO A 45 18.99 -0.69 -0.67
N SER A 46 20.19 -0.14 -0.85
CA SER A 46 21.16 0.00 0.24
C SER A 46 20.69 1.00 1.32
N GLN A 47 19.85 1.96 0.93
CA GLN A 47 19.28 2.97 1.83
C GLN A 47 17.92 2.54 2.40
N THR A 48 17.15 1.76 1.66
CA THR A 48 15.77 1.41 2.02
C THR A 48 15.61 -0.01 2.57
N GLY A 49 16.53 -0.90 2.27
CA GLY A 49 16.35 -2.34 2.52
C GLY A 49 15.30 -2.98 1.60
N GLY A 50 14.88 -2.27 0.54
CA GLY A 50 13.78 -2.63 -0.36
C GLY A 50 12.49 -1.86 -0.05
N LEU A 51 11.69 -1.60 -1.07
CA LEU A 51 10.42 -0.89 -0.90
C LEU A 51 9.36 -1.74 -0.22
N PHE A 52 9.46 -3.06 -0.32
CA PHE A 52 8.60 -3.97 0.44
C PHE A 52 8.78 -3.75 1.94
N LEU A 53 10.02 -3.80 2.44
CA LEU A 53 10.30 -3.52 3.84
C LEU A 53 9.86 -2.12 4.24
N GLN A 54 10.24 -1.12 3.46
CA GLN A 54 10.02 0.30 3.76
C GLN A 54 8.53 0.65 3.90
N LYS A 55 7.64 -0.02 3.16
CA LYS A 55 6.20 0.27 3.14
C LYS A 55 5.36 -0.66 4.00
N THR A 56 5.68 -1.95 4.05
CA THR A 56 4.88 -2.92 4.83
C THR A 56 4.93 -2.67 6.32
N THR A 57 5.95 -2.00 6.85
CA THR A 57 6.05 -1.69 8.28
C THR A 57 4.79 -1.04 8.83
N HIS A 58 4.23 -0.09 8.11
CA HIS A 58 2.98 0.58 8.52
C HIS A 58 1.76 -0.32 8.37
N ASP A 59 1.75 -1.16 7.36
CA ASP A 59 0.58 -1.99 7.04
C ASP A 59 0.53 -3.23 7.94
N ILE A 60 1.65 -3.87 8.18
CA ILE A 60 1.73 -4.96 9.17
C ILE A 60 1.47 -4.47 10.58
N ASP A 61 1.87 -3.23 10.92
CA ASP A 61 1.60 -2.63 12.22
C ASP A 61 0.08 -2.52 12.50
N TYR A 62 -0.70 -1.97 11.57
CA TYR A 62 -2.15 -1.90 11.81
C TYR A 62 -2.85 -3.27 11.70
N ILE A 63 -2.34 -4.19 10.87
CA ILE A 63 -2.89 -5.55 10.81
C ILE A 63 -2.68 -6.27 12.13
N ASN A 64 -1.48 -6.21 12.71
CA ASN A 64 -1.20 -6.77 14.03
C ASN A 64 -2.08 -6.13 15.12
N PHE A 65 -2.30 -4.81 15.05
CA PHE A 65 -3.18 -4.11 15.98
C PHE A 65 -4.64 -4.59 15.85
N LEU A 66 -5.14 -4.77 14.63
CA LEU A 66 -6.51 -5.22 14.37
C LEU A 66 -6.72 -6.67 14.78
N THR A 67 -5.79 -7.56 14.46
CA THR A 67 -5.90 -9.00 14.79
C THR A 67 -5.57 -9.30 16.24
N GLY A 68 -4.80 -8.42 16.91
CA GLY A 68 -4.24 -8.68 18.24
C GLY A 68 -3.08 -9.68 18.22
N GLU A 69 -2.61 -10.10 17.05
CA GLU A 69 -1.58 -11.13 16.90
C GLU A 69 -0.44 -10.67 15.99
N ARG A 70 0.70 -11.36 16.13
CA ARG A 70 1.85 -11.19 15.23
C ARG A 70 2.02 -12.42 14.36
N PRO A 71 2.52 -12.25 13.11
CA PRO A 71 2.88 -13.38 12.27
C PRO A 71 3.96 -14.27 12.91
N VAL A 72 3.79 -15.58 12.78
CA VAL A 72 4.78 -16.60 13.18
C VAL A 72 5.45 -17.26 11.97
N SER A 73 4.86 -17.10 10.77
CA SER A 73 5.49 -17.53 9.52
C SER A 73 5.21 -16.54 8.40
N VAL A 74 6.10 -16.51 7.41
CA VAL A 74 5.96 -15.68 6.21
C VAL A 74 6.54 -16.38 4.99
N CYS A 75 5.82 -16.26 3.88
CA CYS A 75 6.33 -16.56 2.55
C CYS A 75 6.08 -15.32 1.68
N ALA A 76 7.13 -14.80 1.05
CA ALA A 76 7.04 -13.56 0.27
C ALA A 76 7.80 -13.69 -1.05
N LYS A 77 7.31 -12.96 -2.06
CA LYS A 77 7.97 -12.76 -3.35
C LYS A 77 7.89 -11.31 -3.76
N THR A 78 8.98 -10.82 -4.34
CA THR A 78 9.05 -9.49 -4.95
C THR A 78 9.28 -9.62 -6.45
N ALA A 79 8.90 -8.60 -7.19
CA ALA A 79 9.12 -8.48 -8.62
C ALA A 79 9.48 -7.05 -9.01
N LYS A 80 10.27 -6.91 -10.07
CA LYS A 80 10.59 -5.64 -10.69
C LYS A 80 10.22 -5.74 -12.16
N LEU A 81 9.05 -5.23 -12.54
CA LEU A 81 8.45 -5.47 -13.84
C LEU A 81 8.28 -4.20 -14.66
N HIS A 82 8.04 -3.05 -14.02
CA HIS A 82 7.79 -1.77 -14.68
C HIS A 82 8.97 -0.80 -14.53
N PHE A 83 9.39 -0.48 -13.30
CA PHE A 83 10.49 0.47 -13.06
C PHE A 83 11.85 -0.18 -13.26
N LYS A 84 12.08 -0.65 -14.48
CA LYS A 84 13.32 -1.25 -14.95
C LYS A 84 13.56 -0.88 -16.41
N GLY A 85 14.81 -0.88 -16.82
CA GLY A 85 15.17 -0.60 -18.22
C GLY A 85 16.65 -0.74 -18.44
N ASP A 86 17.09 -0.21 -19.57
CA ASP A 86 18.46 -0.26 -20.08
C ASP A 86 19.10 1.14 -20.20
N ARG A 87 18.43 2.15 -19.66
CA ARG A 87 18.98 3.51 -19.67
C ARG A 87 20.27 3.58 -18.83
N PRO A 88 21.22 4.45 -19.17
CA PRO A 88 22.47 4.57 -18.46
C PRO A 88 22.29 4.82 -16.97
N ALA A 89 23.17 4.24 -16.14
CA ALA A 89 23.26 4.55 -14.73
C ALA A 89 23.49 6.05 -14.51
N GLY A 90 22.85 6.62 -13.48
CA GLY A 90 22.99 8.05 -13.16
C GLY A 90 22.27 8.98 -14.14
N LEU A 91 21.51 8.49 -15.11
CA LEU A 91 20.72 9.36 -15.99
C LEU A 91 19.65 10.09 -15.20
N HIS A 92 19.52 11.38 -15.42
CA HIS A 92 18.44 12.22 -14.92
C HIS A 92 17.42 12.55 -16.00
N CYS A 93 16.16 12.74 -15.63
CA CYS A 93 15.08 13.04 -16.57
C CYS A 93 15.34 14.24 -17.47
N PRO A 94 15.87 15.38 -16.99
CA PRO A 94 16.19 16.53 -17.87
C PRO A 94 17.20 16.24 -18.97
N ASP A 95 18.11 15.28 -18.74
CA ASP A 95 19.16 14.90 -19.68
C ASP A 95 18.70 13.78 -20.64
N CYS A 96 17.47 13.27 -20.47
CA CYS A 96 16.92 12.21 -21.28
C CYS A 96 16.23 12.78 -22.53
N PRO A 97 16.48 12.23 -23.74
CA PRO A 97 15.81 12.67 -24.96
C PRO A 97 14.29 12.54 -24.90
N ASP A 98 13.78 11.58 -24.11
CA ASP A 98 12.34 11.34 -23.95
C ASP A 98 11.72 12.14 -22.77
N TYR A 99 12.43 13.12 -22.23
CA TYR A 99 12.01 13.86 -21.05
C TYR A 99 10.56 14.38 -21.08
N ARG A 100 10.12 14.86 -22.26
CA ARG A 100 8.79 15.43 -22.44
C ARG A 100 7.69 14.43 -22.80
N THR A 101 8.06 13.22 -23.19
CA THR A 101 7.15 12.20 -23.72
C THR A 101 7.06 10.95 -22.85
N CYS A 102 8.08 10.67 -22.05
CA CYS A 102 8.08 9.53 -21.12
C CYS A 102 7.03 9.74 -20.03
N SER A 103 6.08 8.81 -19.92
CA SER A 103 4.96 8.87 -18.95
C SER A 103 5.41 8.93 -17.49
N GLU A 104 6.61 8.42 -17.18
CA GLU A 104 7.19 8.41 -15.83
C GLU A 104 8.17 9.54 -15.61
N SER A 105 8.45 10.40 -16.60
CA SER A 105 9.41 11.49 -16.39
C SER A 105 8.92 12.49 -15.36
N SER A 106 9.86 13.10 -14.65
CA SER A 106 9.56 14.17 -13.70
C SER A 106 8.81 15.34 -14.35
N TYR A 107 9.02 15.59 -15.66
CA TYR A 107 8.28 16.58 -16.42
C TYR A 107 6.80 16.21 -16.59
N VAL A 108 6.51 14.99 -17.06
CA VAL A 108 5.14 14.54 -17.32
C VAL A 108 4.39 14.38 -16.00
N VAL A 109 5.00 13.79 -14.98
CA VAL A 109 4.40 13.66 -13.65
C VAL A 109 3.99 15.02 -13.09
N LYS A 110 4.88 16.02 -13.14
CA LYS A 110 4.59 17.37 -12.62
C LYS A 110 3.63 18.16 -13.50
N ASN A 111 3.87 18.19 -14.81
CA ASN A 111 3.19 19.17 -15.69
C ASN A 111 1.93 18.62 -16.34
N VAL A 112 1.85 17.29 -16.57
CA VAL A 112 0.70 16.65 -17.21
C VAL A 112 -0.21 15.97 -16.17
N LEU A 113 0.39 15.14 -15.29
CA LEU A 113 -0.38 14.42 -14.26
C LEU A 113 -0.76 15.30 -13.07
N LYS A 114 -0.05 16.43 -12.87
CA LYS A 114 -0.23 17.37 -11.74
C LYS A 114 -0.01 16.70 -10.39
N GLU A 115 0.99 15.83 -10.34
CA GLU A 115 1.41 15.11 -9.13
C GLU A 115 2.73 15.67 -8.62
N ASP A 116 3.00 15.49 -7.32
CA ASP A 116 4.27 15.86 -6.72
C ASP A 116 5.41 15.00 -7.25
N VAL A 117 6.55 15.63 -7.45
CA VAL A 117 7.78 14.98 -7.89
C VAL A 117 8.86 15.18 -6.83
N GLN A 118 9.47 14.09 -6.40
CA GLN A 118 10.64 14.11 -5.51
C GLN A 118 11.83 13.53 -6.27
N GLY A 119 12.71 14.41 -6.76
CA GLY A 119 13.85 14.00 -7.57
C GLY A 119 13.51 13.87 -9.06
N ASP A 120 14.52 13.50 -9.83
CA ASP A 120 14.45 13.43 -11.29
C ASP A 120 15.35 12.33 -11.90
N ALA A 121 15.86 11.41 -11.08
CA ALA A 121 16.63 10.27 -11.56
C ALA A 121 15.75 9.42 -12.50
N CYS A 122 16.34 8.86 -13.56
CA CYS A 122 15.59 8.04 -14.50
C CYS A 122 15.16 6.71 -13.85
N CYS A 123 13.86 6.48 -13.75
CA CYS A 123 13.31 5.24 -13.16
C CYS A 123 13.51 3.99 -14.04
N PHE A 124 13.91 4.18 -15.32
CA PHE A 124 14.25 3.11 -16.26
C PHE A 124 15.76 2.92 -16.42
N ALA A 125 16.59 3.57 -15.60
CA ALA A 125 18.03 3.35 -15.61
C ALA A 125 18.41 2.02 -14.95
N VAL A 126 19.54 1.46 -15.37
CA VAL A 126 20.03 0.16 -14.88
C VAL A 126 20.35 0.15 -13.38
N ASP A 127 20.58 1.31 -12.79
CA ASP A 127 20.85 1.51 -11.36
C ASP A 127 19.58 1.72 -10.50
N THR A 128 18.40 1.63 -11.09
CA THR A 128 17.15 1.57 -10.32
C THR A 128 17.05 0.21 -9.63
N GLY A 129 17.20 0.16 -8.31
CA GLY A 129 17.48 -1.08 -7.58
C GLY A 129 16.26 -1.80 -7.04
N ASN A 130 15.23 -1.09 -6.57
CA ASN A 130 14.13 -1.68 -5.82
C ASN A 130 13.05 -2.37 -6.68
N GLU A 131 12.33 -3.29 -6.06
CA GLU A 131 11.14 -3.95 -6.59
C GLU A 131 9.98 -2.96 -6.74
N ASP A 132 9.06 -3.23 -7.69
CA ASP A 132 7.85 -2.45 -7.93
C ASP A 132 6.55 -3.21 -7.62
N GLY A 133 6.68 -4.47 -7.26
CA GLY A 133 5.59 -5.31 -6.80
C GLY A 133 6.06 -6.34 -5.78
N ALA A 134 5.19 -6.65 -4.83
CA ALA A 134 5.45 -7.69 -3.83
C ALA A 134 4.15 -8.35 -3.38
N SER A 135 4.24 -9.64 -3.05
CA SER A 135 3.17 -10.42 -2.45
C SER A 135 3.71 -11.24 -1.31
N ALA A 136 2.97 -11.31 -0.21
CA ALA A 136 3.32 -12.12 0.93
C ALA A 136 2.09 -12.81 1.53
N ILE A 137 2.34 -13.99 2.11
CA ILE A 137 1.38 -14.72 2.93
C ILE A 137 2.01 -14.89 4.32
N PHE A 138 1.28 -14.49 5.34
CA PHE A 138 1.66 -14.66 6.74
C PHE A 138 0.66 -15.59 7.44
N THR A 139 1.11 -16.25 8.50
CA THR A 139 0.23 -17.02 9.39
C THR A 139 0.50 -16.59 10.83
N THR A 140 -0.54 -16.37 11.62
CA THR A 140 -0.44 -16.09 13.06
C THR A 140 -0.44 -17.37 13.88
N ALA A 141 -0.16 -17.25 15.19
CA ALA A 141 -0.15 -18.40 16.10
C ALA A 141 -1.52 -19.09 16.22
N SER A 142 -2.63 -18.34 16.13
CA SER A 142 -3.98 -18.90 16.14
C SER A 142 -4.41 -19.48 14.78
N GLY A 143 -3.58 -19.31 13.75
CA GLY A 143 -3.86 -19.79 12.39
C GLY A 143 -4.56 -18.79 11.48
N ILE A 144 -4.69 -17.49 11.85
CA ILE A 144 -5.20 -16.47 10.93
C ILE A 144 -4.27 -16.39 9.73
N LEU A 145 -4.84 -16.55 8.53
CA LEU A 145 -4.12 -16.44 7.27
C LEU A 145 -4.20 -15.00 6.76
N ILE A 146 -3.05 -14.38 6.51
CA ILE A 146 -2.95 -12.98 6.06
C ILE A 146 -2.30 -12.94 4.69
N SER A 147 -3.00 -12.45 3.67
CA SER A 147 -2.42 -12.11 2.38
C SER A 147 -2.16 -10.61 2.29
N TYR A 148 -1.00 -10.21 1.78
CA TYR A 148 -0.64 -8.82 1.57
C TYR A 148 -0.05 -8.63 0.18
N ASN A 149 -0.53 -7.63 -0.54
CA ASN A 149 -0.04 -7.28 -1.86
C ASN A 149 0.34 -5.81 -1.92
N GLN A 150 1.48 -5.52 -2.51
CA GLN A 150 2.02 -4.18 -2.71
C GLN A 150 2.36 -3.95 -4.18
N ASN A 151 2.00 -2.78 -4.70
CA ASN A 151 2.26 -2.41 -6.08
C ASN A 151 2.52 -0.91 -6.20
N PHE A 152 3.47 -0.52 -7.06
CA PHE A 152 3.84 0.87 -7.31
C PHE A 152 3.52 1.34 -8.73
N THR A 153 2.89 0.50 -9.56
CA THR A 153 2.67 0.81 -10.98
C THR A 153 1.31 1.43 -11.27
N VAL A 154 0.39 1.39 -10.31
CA VAL A 154 -0.93 2.02 -10.45
C VAL A 154 -0.83 3.53 -10.43
N LYS A 155 -1.84 4.21 -10.98
CA LYS A 155 -1.92 5.68 -11.04
C LYS A 155 -3.27 6.16 -10.52
N LYS A 156 -3.29 7.40 -9.99
CA LYS A 156 -4.51 8.14 -9.64
C LYS A 156 -5.52 7.29 -8.86
N ASN A 157 -6.74 7.21 -9.36
CA ASN A 157 -7.87 6.54 -8.70
C ASN A 157 -7.73 5.01 -8.58
N ALA A 158 -6.67 4.40 -9.15
CA ALA A 158 -6.36 2.99 -8.94
C ALA A 158 -5.60 2.72 -7.62
N GLY A 159 -5.25 3.77 -6.87
CA GLY A 159 -4.71 3.64 -5.52
C GLY A 159 -5.67 2.89 -4.60
N ARG A 160 -5.12 2.00 -3.76
CA ARG A 160 -5.87 1.28 -2.72
C ARG A 160 -4.92 1.02 -1.55
N ARG A 161 -5.38 1.25 -0.33
CA ARG A 161 -4.63 0.90 0.85
C ARG A 161 -5.56 0.59 2.01
N GLY A 162 -5.49 -0.61 2.51
CA GLY A 162 -6.33 -1.07 3.60
C GLY A 162 -6.36 -2.58 3.69
N CYS A 163 -7.35 -3.11 4.40
CA CYS A 163 -7.55 -4.56 4.46
C CYS A 163 -9.01 -4.93 4.66
N ARG A 164 -9.32 -6.17 4.31
CA ARG A 164 -10.55 -6.87 4.65
C ARG A 164 -10.26 -7.92 5.70
N LEU A 165 -11.00 -7.87 6.80
CA LEU A 165 -11.02 -8.85 7.86
C LEU A 165 -12.21 -9.78 7.63
N ILE A 166 -11.97 -11.08 7.66
CA ILE A 166 -12.99 -12.11 7.47
C ILE A 166 -13.05 -12.95 8.75
N GLY A 167 -14.21 -12.99 9.35
CA GLY A 167 -14.49 -13.76 10.54
C GLY A 167 -15.58 -14.79 10.35
N THR A 168 -15.97 -15.46 11.42
CA THR A 168 -16.99 -16.52 11.39
C THR A 168 -18.43 -15.99 11.43
N LYS A 169 -18.64 -14.72 11.78
CA LYS A 169 -19.96 -14.08 11.88
C LYS A 169 -20.15 -12.93 10.90
N GLY A 170 -19.05 -12.36 10.40
CA GLY A 170 -19.12 -11.21 9.53
C GLY A 170 -17.76 -10.91 8.87
N SER A 171 -17.74 -9.91 8.01
CA SER A 171 -16.54 -9.36 7.42
C SER A 171 -16.58 -7.84 7.45
N ALA A 172 -15.43 -7.22 7.60
CA ALA A 172 -15.30 -5.76 7.48
C ALA A 172 -14.07 -5.41 6.64
N GLU A 173 -14.19 -4.38 5.82
CA GLU A 173 -13.10 -3.86 5.01
C GLU A 173 -13.00 -2.36 5.13
N PHE A 174 -11.80 -1.83 5.01
CA PHE A 174 -11.57 -0.41 4.91
C PHE A 174 -10.57 -0.07 3.81
N ASP A 175 -10.68 1.13 3.29
CA ASP A 175 -9.73 1.70 2.33
C ASP A 175 -9.44 3.16 2.70
N PHE A 176 -8.17 3.48 2.87
CA PHE A 176 -7.72 4.83 3.22
C PHE A 176 -7.99 5.85 2.12
N TYR A 177 -7.97 5.45 0.83
CA TYR A 177 -8.18 6.37 -0.29
C TYR A 177 -9.66 6.73 -0.47
N THR A 178 -10.56 5.80 -0.23
CA THR A 178 -12.00 6.06 -0.26
C THR A 178 -12.52 6.58 1.09
N ALA A 179 -11.70 6.50 2.14
CA ALA A 179 -12.07 6.87 3.50
C ALA A 179 -13.37 6.20 3.97
N GLN A 180 -13.51 4.91 3.70
CA GLN A 180 -14.71 4.15 3.99
C GLN A 180 -14.40 2.86 4.73
N ILE A 181 -15.32 2.46 5.61
CA ILE A 181 -15.43 1.09 6.15
C ILE A 181 -16.74 0.52 5.62
N ARG A 182 -16.70 -0.71 5.18
CA ARG A 182 -17.85 -1.54 4.89
C ARG A 182 -17.84 -2.74 5.85
N HIS A 183 -18.99 -3.01 6.49
CA HIS A 183 -19.18 -4.11 7.41
C HIS A 183 -20.41 -4.92 7.01
N ASP A 184 -20.24 -6.23 6.83
CA ASP A 184 -21.30 -7.19 6.52
C ASP A 184 -21.43 -8.20 7.67
N ASP A 185 -22.60 -8.26 8.31
CA ASP A 185 -23.01 -9.37 9.18
C ASP A 185 -23.57 -10.51 8.31
N TYR A 186 -23.20 -11.75 8.59
CA TYR A 186 -23.63 -12.87 7.74
C TYR A 186 -25.08 -13.30 7.95
N LEU A 187 -25.70 -12.83 9.01
CA LEU A 187 -27.12 -13.13 9.31
C LEU A 187 -28.04 -11.97 8.91
N GLU A 188 -27.49 -10.81 8.61
CA GLU A 188 -28.25 -9.62 8.24
C GLU A 188 -28.07 -9.28 6.76
N PRO A 189 -29.14 -8.93 6.03
CA PRO A 189 -29.06 -8.64 4.60
C PRO A 189 -28.47 -7.26 4.30
N GLN A 190 -28.20 -6.44 5.32
CA GLN A 190 -27.76 -5.06 5.15
C GLN A 190 -26.25 -4.92 5.38
N THR A 191 -25.60 -4.19 4.46
CA THR A 191 -24.25 -3.72 4.64
C THR A 191 -24.26 -2.40 5.41
N ILE A 192 -23.42 -2.29 6.43
CA ILE A 192 -23.18 -1.04 7.16
C ILE A 192 -21.98 -0.34 6.56
N GLU A 193 -22.15 0.94 6.17
CA GLU A 193 -21.08 1.76 5.65
C GLU A 193 -20.79 2.94 6.59
N HIS A 194 -19.50 3.15 6.89
CA HIS A 194 -18.98 4.30 7.63
C HIS A 194 -18.11 5.12 6.70
N LYS A 195 -18.35 6.43 6.63
CA LYS A 195 -17.52 7.37 5.86
C LYS A 195 -16.73 8.25 6.79
N PHE A 196 -15.47 8.49 6.44
CA PHE A 196 -14.54 9.31 7.20
C PHE A 196 -14.12 10.52 6.36
N THR A 197 -13.70 11.57 7.04
CA THR A 197 -13.06 12.73 6.43
C THR A 197 -11.71 12.91 7.11
N PHE A 198 -10.66 12.94 6.32
CA PHE A 198 -9.32 13.22 6.83
C PHE A 198 -8.99 14.69 6.64
N PRO A 199 -8.37 15.36 7.63
CA PRO A 199 -7.89 16.73 7.46
C PRO A 199 -6.91 16.85 6.28
N PRO A 200 -6.94 17.95 5.53
CA PRO A 200 -5.96 18.21 4.49
C PRO A 200 -4.53 18.15 5.04
N GLY A 201 -3.63 17.47 4.34
CA GLY A 201 -2.24 17.29 4.75
C GLY A 201 -2.00 16.24 5.83
N ALA A 202 -3.03 15.70 6.45
CA ALA A 202 -2.88 14.57 7.37
C ALA A 202 -2.63 13.27 6.57
N HIS A 203 -1.63 12.50 6.99
CA HIS A 203 -1.34 11.20 6.39
C HIS A 203 -2.42 10.18 6.82
N PHE A 204 -3.60 10.24 6.16
CA PHE A 204 -4.81 9.46 6.48
C PHE A 204 -5.31 9.63 7.93
N GLY A 205 -5.07 10.80 8.54
CA GLY A 205 -5.53 11.12 9.89
C GLY A 205 -4.75 10.45 11.02
N GLY A 206 -3.54 9.95 10.73
CA GLY A 206 -2.66 9.30 11.70
C GLY A 206 -1.38 10.05 11.96
#